data_1192b0a74fd1b33c3c40e8ec0cffe4f5
#
_entry.id   1192b0a74fd1b33c3c40e8ec0cffe4f5
#
_cell.length_a   1.000
_cell.length_b   1.000
_cell.length_c   1.000
_cell.angle_alpha   90.00
_cell.angle_beta   90.00
_cell.angle_gamma   90.00
#
_symmetry.space_group_name_H-M   'P 1'
#
loop_
_entity.id
_entity.type
_entity.pdbx_description
1 polymer ?
#
loop_
_entity_poly.entity_id
_entity_poly.type
_entity_poly.pdbx_seq_one_letter_code
_entity_poly.pdbx_strand_id
1 'polypeptide(L)'
;MSTDRHYAREFVRTFFTSPTAVQGEDDSAKMLRSAAQLRGMQAPDVWVPDNEDATAPSMREEGIENIIDVVAEHGADFPGEIHPRVVWHREDPSTRYGGFQQMLRVARSDTGAIEHIDGFVIPEVGDVDDWKKADEFFTIIEAECGLEAGSLSMSVIVESGEAELALGDLREEMGKPSNNLERLFLLVDGEVDYTKDMRAMTPTGELPPWPELRHNTSRGASAAGLIAVDGPYDDIRDVEGYRERMTENQAKGMLGIWSLTP
;
A
#
# COMPACT_ATOMS: atom_id res chain seq x y z
N MET A 1 2.69 -9.44 -22.89
CA MET A 1 2.08 -9.09 -21.60
C MET A 1 1.38 -10.34 -21.09
N SER A 2 1.74 -10.81 -19.91
CA SER A 2 1.22 -12.06 -19.37
C SER A 2 -0.21 -11.82 -18.88
N THR A 3 -1.16 -12.51 -19.48
CA THR A 3 -2.57 -12.55 -19.03
C THR A 3 -2.74 -13.23 -17.67
N ASP A 4 -1.67 -13.77 -17.09
CA ASP A 4 -1.70 -14.49 -15.81
C ASP A 4 -1.70 -13.58 -14.58
N ARG A 5 -1.27 -12.29 -14.70
CA ARG A 5 -1.27 -11.35 -13.58
C ARG A 5 -2.68 -10.91 -13.14
N HIS A 6 -3.66 -10.89 -14.03
CA HIS A 6 -5.04 -10.52 -13.68
C HIS A 6 -5.77 -11.50 -12.75
N TYR A 7 -5.35 -12.76 -12.69
CA TYR A 7 -5.93 -13.73 -11.77
C TYR A 7 -5.48 -13.55 -10.32
N ALA A 8 -4.31 -12.93 -10.08
CA ALA A 8 -3.82 -12.62 -8.73
C ALA A 8 -4.68 -11.57 -8.02
N ARG A 9 -5.34 -10.68 -8.76
CA ARG A 9 -6.14 -9.58 -8.20
C ARG A 9 -7.42 -10.00 -7.49
N GLU A 10 -7.94 -11.19 -7.73
CA GLU A 10 -9.13 -11.68 -7.01
C GLU A 10 -8.83 -12.15 -5.60
N PHE A 11 -7.55 -12.39 -5.24
CA PHE A 11 -7.16 -13.03 -3.98
C PHE A 11 -5.84 -12.46 -3.42
N VAL A 12 -5.86 -11.24 -2.91
CA VAL A 12 -4.72 -10.73 -2.12
C VAL A 12 -4.83 -11.27 -0.69
N ARG A 13 -3.99 -12.23 -0.34
CA ARG A 13 -3.91 -12.86 0.99
C ARG A 13 -2.80 -12.24 1.82
N THR A 14 -1.72 -11.85 1.15
CA THR A 14 -0.52 -11.32 1.78
C THR A 14 -0.11 -10.01 1.14
N PHE A 15 0.00 -9.00 1.99
CA PHE A 15 0.47 -7.66 1.66
C PHE A 15 1.72 -7.43 2.52
N PHE A 16 2.90 -7.49 1.92
CA PHE A 16 4.17 -7.55 2.64
C PHE A 16 5.01 -6.31 2.43
N THR A 17 5.44 -5.68 3.53
CA THR A 17 6.29 -4.49 3.48
C THR A 17 7.76 -4.79 3.74
N SER A 18 8.63 -4.04 3.08
CA SER A 18 10.06 -4.02 3.37
C SER A 18 10.61 -2.60 3.26
N PRO A 19 11.52 -2.18 4.17
CA PRO A 19 12.14 -0.87 4.08
C PRO A 19 12.93 -0.73 2.78
N THR A 20 12.92 0.46 2.22
CA THR A 20 13.65 0.78 0.98
C THR A 20 15.12 1.11 1.24
N ALA A 21 15.40 1.63 2.43
CA ALA A 21 16.77 1.89 2.87
C ALA A 21 16.87 1.74 4.41
N VAL A 22 17.95 1.12 4.88
CA VAL A 22 18.23 0.91 6.31
C VAL A 22 19.46 1.71 6.70
N GLN A 23 19.30 2.60 7.67
CA GLN A 23 20.40 3.44 8.16
C GLN A 23 21.46 2.61 8.91
N GLY A 24 22.72 2.88 8.60
CA GLY A 24 23.87 2.25 9.28
C GLY A 24 24.27 0.87 8.76
N GLU A 25 23.59 0.34 7.76
CA GLU A 25 24.01 -0.86 7.05
C GLU A 25 25.00 -0.50 5.91
N ASP A 26 25.99 -1.36 5.66
CA ASP A 26 26.94 -1.20 4.53
C ASP A 26 26.22 -1.25 3.17
N ASP A 27 25.13 -2.03 3.12
CA ASP A 27 24.20 -2.11 2.01
C ASP A 27 22.82 -1.72 2.51
N SER A 28 22.44 -0.46 2.33
CA SER A 28 21.14 0.08 2.78
C SER A 28 19.95 -0.62 2.13
N ALA A 29 20.09 -1.15 0.90
CA ALA A 29 19.04 -1.85 0.17
C ALA A 29 18.97 -3.35 0.45
N LYS A 30 19.76 -3.89 1.37
CA LYS A 30 19.83 -5.34 1.64
C LYS A 30 18.47 -6.00 1.91
N MET A 31 17.64 -5.36 2.75
CA MET A 31 16.32 -5.89 3.06
C MET A 31 15.38 -5.83 1.84
N LEU A 32 15.45 -4.75 1.07
CA LEU A 32 14.68 -4.58 -0.15
C LEU A 32 15.04 -5.66 -1.20
N ARG A 33 16.35 -5.90 -1.41
CA ARG A 33 16.81 -6.97 -2.30
C ARG A 33 16.39 -8.37 -1.83
N SER A 34 16.45 -8.61 -0.53
CA SER A 34 15.99 -9.88 0.03
C SER A 34 14.49 -10.11 -0.22
N ALA A 35 13.68 -9.08 -0.07
CA ALA A 35 12.25 -9.12 -0.38
C ALA A 35 11.99 -9.39 -1.87
N ALA A 36 12.70 -8.72 -2.77
CA ALA A 36 12.59 -8.90 -4.22
C ALA A 36 12.91 -10.33 -4.69
N GLN A 37 13.65 -11.08 -3.89
CA GLN A 37 14.07 -12.46 -4.19
C GLN A 37 13.16 -13.54 -3.59
N LEU A 38 12.09 -13.17 -2.87
CA LEU A 38 11.14 -14.14 -2.32
C LEU A 38 10.43 -14.91 -3.44
N ARG A 39 10.28 -16.20 -3.26
CA ARG A 39 9.70 -17.11 -4.25
C ARG A 39 8.83 -18.19 -3.59
N GLY A 40 7.94 -18.77 -4.37
CA GLY A 40 7.06 -19.84 -3.92
C GLY A 40 6.13 -19.39 -2.79
N MET A 41 6.05 -20.15 -1.72
CA MET A 41 5.16 -19.85 -0.58
C MET A 41 5.60 -18.65 0.27
N GLN A 42 6.83 -18.18 0.10
CA GLN A 42 7.33 -16.99 0.81
C GLN A 42 7.09 -15.70 0.02
N ALA A 43 6.76 -15.78 -1.27
CA ALA A 43 6.44 -14.62 -2.07
C ALA A 43 5.05 -14.10 -1.70
N PRO A 44 4.92 -12.80 -1.37
CA PRO A 44 3.63 -12.20 -1.11
C PRO A 44 2.83 -12.02 -2.41
N ASP A 45 1.51 -11.90 -2.28
CA ASP A 45 0.65 -11.52 -3.41
C ASP A 45 0.91 -10.06 -3.82
N VAL A 46 1.17 -9.16 -2.85
CA VAL A 46 1.61 -7.79 -3.08
C VAL A 46 2.83 -7.47 -2.22
N TRP A 47 3.92 -7.08 -2.85
CA TRP A 47 5.10 -6.56 -2.19
C TRP A 47 5.10 -5.03 -2.19
N VAL A 48 5.34 -4.46 -1.01
CA VAL A 48 5.36 -3.02 -0.76
C VAL A 48 6.77 -2.57 -0.37
N PRO A 49 7.60 -2.13 -1.33
CA PRO A 49 8.77 -1.31 -1.03
C PRO A 49 8.34 -0.04 -0.29
N ASP A 50 8.65 0.07 0.99
CA ASP A 50 8.08 1.10 1.84
C ASP A 50 9.04 2.25 2.09
N ASN A 51 8.80 3.36 1.39
CA ASN A 51 9.59 4.59 1.52
C ASN A 51 8.97 5.62 2.48
N GLU A 52 8.01 5.17 3.30
CA GLU A 52 7.32 6.01 4.26
C GLU A 52 7.72 5.60 5.70
N ASP A 53 6.94 4.84 6.45
CA ASP A 53 7.18 4.51 7.85
C ASP A 53 8.33 3.52 8.07
N ALA A 54 8.51 2.55 7.18
CA ALA A 54 9.60 1.58 7.30
C ALA A 54 10.96 2.16 6.92
N THR A 55 11.01 3.36 6.33
CA THR A 55 12.24 4.02 5.91
C THR A 55 12.42 5.35 6.64
N ALA A 56 13.53 5.49 7.38
CA ALA A 56 13.82 6.72 8.10
C ALA A 56 13.76 7.95 7.17
N PRO A 57 13.20 9.09 7.59
CA PRO A 57 13.07 10.27 6.73
C PRO A 57 14.37 10.73 6.08
N SER A 58 15.50 10.59 6.79
CA SER A 58 16.85 10.92 6.25
C SER A 58 17.32 9.98 5.15
N MET A 59 16.71 8.80 4.99
CA MET A 59 17.07 7.77 4.02
C MET A 59 16.10 7.71 2.83
N ARG A 60 15.03 8.47 2.82
CA ARG A 60 13.96 8.37 1.80
C ARG A 60 14.44 8.69 0.39
N GLU A 61 15.37 9.60 0.23
CA GLU A 61 15.97 9.91 -1.08
C GLU A 61 16.77 8.72 -1.62
N GLU A 62 17.61 8.12 -0.78
CA GLU A 62 18.35 6.89 -1.10
C GLU A 62 17.38 5.72 -1.31
N GLY A 63 16.28 5.67 -0.54
CA GLY A 63 15.25 4.66 -0.67
C GLY A 63 14.58 4.64 -2.05
N ILE A 64 14.36 5.81 -2.67
CA ILE A 64 13.83 5.89 -4.05
C ILE A 64 14.83 5.34 -5.06
N GLU A 65 16.12 5.67 -4.94
CA GLU A 65 17.14 5.09 -5.83
C GLU A 65 17.22 3.58 -5.67
N ASN A 66 17.14 3.08 -4.43
CA ASN A 66 17.11 1.65 -4.16
C ASN A 66 15.87 0.94 -4.76
N ILE A 67 14.69 1.57 -4.72
CA ILE A 67 13.50 1.04 -5.40
C ILE A 67 13.78 0.91 -6.90
N ILE A 68 14.30 1.98 -7.52
CA ILE A 68 14.59 2.02 -8.96
C ILE A 68 15.54 0.87 -9.34
N ASP A 69 16.65 0.74 -8.63
CA ASP A 69 17.67 -0.25 -8.93
C ASP A 69 17.17 -1.68 -8.70
N VAL A 70 16.56 -1.95 -7.53
CA VAL A 70 16.14 -3.30 -7.15
C VAL A 70 14.96 -3.77 -7.98
N VAL A 71 14.00 -2.89 -8.28
CA VAL A 71 12.85 -3.27 -9.12
C VAL A 71 13.27 -3.47 -10.57
N ALA A 72 14.19 -2.66 -11.10
CA ALA A 72 14.74 -2.88 -12.44
C ALA A 72 15.49 -4.22 -12.55
N GLU A 73 16.22 -4.62 -11.50
CA GLU A 73 17.00 -5.87 -11.50
C GLU A 73 16.13 -7.12 -11.30
N HIS A 74 15.13 -7.05 -10.42
CA HIS A 74 14.40 -8.23 -9.93
C HIS A 74 12.91 -8.25 -10.25
N GLY A 75 12.33 -7.12 -10.64
CA GLY A 75 10.87 -6.97 -10.80
C GLY A 75 10.28 -7.89 -11.86
N ALA A 76 11.01 -8.14 -12.96
CA ALA A 76 10.52 -9.03 -14.01
C ALA A 76 10.31 -10.47 -13.54
N ASP A 77 11.08 -10.91 -12.55
CA ASP A 77 11.03 -12.27 -12.00
C ASP A 77 10.18 -12.34 -10.72
N PHE A 78 9.72 -11.22 -10.18
CA PHE A 78 8.90 -11.23 -8.98
C PHE A 78 7.51 -11.80 -9.26
N PRO A 79 7.01 -12.79 -8.50
CA PRO A 79 5.79 -13.51 -8.85
C PRO A 79 4.48 -12.80 -8.47
N GLY A 80 4.54 -11.82 -7.56
CA GLY A 80 3.41 -11.01 -7.10
C GLY A 80 3.37 -9.64 -7.76
N GLU A 81 2.48 -8.77 -7.28
CA GLU A 81 2.43 -7.37 -7.67
C GLU A 81 3.42 -6.53 -6.82
N ILE A 82 3.94 -5.45 -7.39
CA ILE A 82 4.89 -4.52 -6.75
C ILE A 82 4.21 -3.16 -6.61
N HIS A 83 3.95 -2.74 -5.37
CA HIS A 83 3.28 -1.49 -5.04
C HIS A 83 4.11 -0.66 -4.05
N PRO A 84 5.08 0.15 -4.48
CA PRO A 84 5.82 1.01 -3.57
C PRO A 84 4.91 1.93 -2.76
N ARG A 85 5.17 2.07 -1.46
CA ARG A 85 4.51 3.07 -0.62
C ARG A 85 5.32 4.37 -0.65
N VAL A 86 4.64 5.46 -1.02
CA VAL A 86 5.21 6.81 -1.07
C VAL A 86 4.75 7.64 0.11
N VAL A 87 5.45 8.74 0.38
CA VAL A 87 5.03 9.70 1.42
C VAL A 87 3.77 10.45 0.98
N TRP A 88 2.79 10.53 1.87
CA TRP A 88 1.52 11.23 1.60
C TRP A 88 0.82 11.60 2.90
N HIS A 89 0.87 12.86 3.32
CA HIS A 89 0.23 13.30 4.54
C HIS A 89 -0.92 14.26 4.22
N ARG A 90 -2.13 13.92 4.63
CA ARG A 90 -3.32 14.73 4.38
C ARG A 90 -3.24 16.12 5.02
N GLU A 91 -2.59 16.22 6.21
CA GLU A 91 -2.47 17.47 6.96
C GLU A 91 -1.42 18.43 6.37
N ASP A 92 -0.48 17.90 5.58
CA ASP A 92 0.55 18.68 4.90
C ASP A 92 0.48 18.46 3.38
N PRO A 93 -0.23 19.33 2.63
CA PRO A 93 -0.34 19.19 1.18
C PRO A 93 1.01 19.16 0.44
N SER A 94 2.09 19.68 1.03
CA SER A 94 3.42 19.62 0.41
C SER A 94 3.95 18.20 0.29
N THR A 95 3.58 17.29 1.20
CA THR A 95 3.98 15.89 1.16
C THR A 95 3.30 15.11 0.06
N ARG A 96 2.07 15.49 -0.34
CA ARG A 96 1.38 14.92 -1.52
C ARG A 96 2.19 15.16 -2.79
N TYR A 97 2.72 16.37 -2.97
CA TYR A 97 3.62 16.67 -4.08
C TYR A 97 4.96 15.94 -3.95
N GLY A 98 5.45 15.75 -2.73
CA GLY A 98 6.62 14.90 -2.46
C GLY A 98 6.40 13.47 -2.89
N GLY A 99 5.25 12.87 -2.57
CA GLY A 99 4.84 11.54 -3.03
C GLY A 99 4.75 11.45 -4.54
N PHE A 100 4.11 12.44 -5.17
CA PHE A 100 4.07 12.53 -6.63
C PHE A 100 5.47 12.61 -7.26
N GLN A 101 6.38 13.38 -6.67
CA GLN A 101 7.76 13.46 -7.14
C GLN A 101 8.51 12.13 -6.97
N GLN A 102 8.26 11.38 -5.90
CA GLN A 102 8.82 10.05 -5.71
C GLN A 102 8.33 9.09 -6.81
N MET A 103 7.02 9.04 -7.04
CA MET A 103 6.44 8.24 -8.13
C MET A 103 7.02 8.64 -9.49
N LEU A 104 7.11 9.94 -9.77
CA LEU A 104 7.68 10.46 -11.03
C LEU A 104 9.15 10.10 -11.20
N ARG A 105 9.95 10.11 -10.13
CA ARG A 105 11.37 9.70 -10.19
C ARG A 105 11.51 8.25 -10.60
N VAL A 106 10.71 7.36 -9.98
CA VAL A 106 10.67 5.94 -10.34
C VAL A 106 10.25 5.79 -11.80
N ALA A 107 9.18 6.47 -12.19
CA ALA A 107 8.59 6.36 -13.53
C ALA A 107 9.51 6.87 -14.64
N ARG A 108 10.28 7.93 -14.38
CA ARG A 108 11.19 8.55 -15.36
C ARG A 108 12.60 7.99 -15.35
N SER A 109 12.87 6.95 -14.53
CA SER A 109 14.19 6.34 -14.52
C SER A 109 14.48 5.62 -15.85
N ASP A 110 15.71 5.75 -16.32
CA ASP A 110 16.16 5.09 -17.57
C ASP A 110 16.32 3.56 -17.40
N THR A 111 16.08 3.04 -16.21
CA THR A 111 16.25 1.62 -15.88
C THR A 111 15.07 0.75 -16.32
N GLY A 112 13.91 1.35 -16.61
CA GLY A 112 12.68 0.61 -16.91
C GLY A 112 11.95 0.04 -15.67
N ALA A 113 12.31 0.46 -14.46
CA ALA A 113 11.69 -0.02 -13.22
C ALA A 113 10.16 0.09 -13.24
N ILE A 114 9.62 1.17 -13.82
CA ILE A 114 8.16 1.39 -13.91
C ILE A 114 7.41 0.28 -14.68
N GLU A 115 8.07 -0.43 -15.59
CA GLU A 115 7.46 -1.52 -16.35
C GLU A 115 7.13 -2.74 -15.48
N HIS A 116 7.70 -2.79 -14.26
CA HIS A 116 7.54 -3.85 -13.28
C HIS A 116 6.72 -3.44 -12.05
N ILE A 117 6.30 -2.17 -11.99
CA ILE A 117 5.45 -1.66 -10.93
C ILE A 117 3.99 -1.77 -11.38
N ASP A 118 3.18 -2.41 -10.55
CA ASP A 118 1.76 -2.64 -10.82
C ASP A 118 0.86 -1.56 -10.21
N GLY A 119 1.38 -0.79 -9.24
CA GLY A 119 0.66 0.30 -8.59
C GLY A 119 1.47 0.99 -7.50
N PHE A 120 0.81 1.81 -6.70
CA PHE A 120 1.41 2.43 -5.51
C PHE A 120 0.45 2.37 -4.33
N VAL A 121 1.02 2.36 -3.13
CA VAL A 121 0.28 2.50 -1.87
C VAL A 121 0.29 3.97 -1.45
N ILE A 122 -0.88 4.51 -1.22
CA ILE A 122 -1.10 5.89 -0.76
C ILE A 122 -1.55 5.84 0.70
N PRO A 123 -0.68 6.22 1.65
CA PRO A 123 -1.02 6.29 3.06
C PRO A 123 -1.73 7.60 3.40
N GLU A 124 -2.21 7.74 4.61
CA GLU A 124 -2.71 8.97 5.23
C GLU A 124 -3.71 9.77 4.37
N VAL A 125 -4.50 9.09 3.57
CA VAL A 125 -5.57 9.74 2.81
C VAL A 125 -6.68 10.21 3.75
N GLY A 126 -7.31 11.30 3.38
CA GLY A 126 -8.51 11.81 4.04
C GLY A 126 -9.78 11.38 3.32
N ASP A 127 -10.49 12.34 2.77
CA ASP A 127 -11.74 12.13 2.07
C ASP A 127 -11.55 11.64 0.61
N VAL A 128 -12.67 11.45 -0.09
CA VAL A 128 -12.69 11.02 -1.49
C VAL A 128 -12.00 12.01 -2.43
N ASP A 129 -11.98 13.31 -2.10
CA ASP A 129 -11.29 14.30 -2.94
C ASP A 129 -9.77 14.15 -2.86
N ASP A 130 -9.27 13.66 -1.73
CA ASP A 130 -7.86 13.31 -1.58
C ASP A 130 -7.49 12.06 -2.42
N TRP A 131 -8.37 11.07 -2.46
CA TRP A 131 -8.20 9.88 -3.31
C TRP A 131 -8.23 10.22 -4.80
N LYS A 132 -9.13 11.12 -5.22
CA LYS A 132 -9.16 11.65 -6.60
C LYS A 132 -7.86 12.36 -6.96
N LYS A 133 -7.28 13.09 -6.01
CA LYS A 133 -6.01 13.76 -6.21
C LYS A 133 -4.87 12.79 -6.47
N ALA A 134 -4.83 11.69 -5.72
CA ALA A 134 -3.89 10.61 -6.00
C ALA A 134 -4.10 10.03 -7.41
N ASP A 135 -5.34 9.73 -7.79
CA ASP A 135 -5.68 9.22 -9.12
C ASP A 135 -5.23 10.16 -10.26
N GLU A 136 -5.39 11.47 -10.10
CA GLU A 136 -4.88 12.46 -11.05
C GLU A 136 -3.36 12.32 -11.26
N PHE A 137 -2.60 12.08 -10.19
CA PHE A 137 -1.16 11.90 -10.27
C PHE A 137 -0.77 10.61 -11.02
N PHE A 138 -1.47 9.52 -10.79
CA PHE A 138 -1.29 8.29 -11.56
C PHE A 138 -1.54 8.52 -13.05
N THR A 139 -2.62 9.23 -13.39
CA THR A 139 -2.95 9.57 -14.77
C THR A 139 -1.84 10.36 -15.46
N ILE A 140 -1.22 11.32 -14.74
CA ILE A 140 -0.09 12.10 -15.25
C ILE A 140 1.12 11.19 -15.48
N ILE A 141 1.43 10.29 -14.54
CA ILE A 141 2.56 9.36 -14.64
C ILE A 141 2.39 8.43 -15.84
N GLU A 142 1.23 7.83 -16.00
CA GLU A 142 0.93 6.96 -17.13
C GLU A 142 1.11 7.69 -18.48
N ALA A 143 0.57 8.90 -18.58
CA ALA A 143 0.69 9.71 -19.79
C ALA A 143 2.15 10.10 -20.08
N GLU A 144 2.92 10.50 -19.07
CA GLU A 144 4.32 10.90 -19.20
C GLU A 144 5.22 9.73 -19.61
N CYS A 145 4.94 8.54 -19.13
CA CYS A 145 5.76 7.34 -19.38
C CYS A 145 5.25 6.49 -20.54
N GLY A 146 4.15 6.89 -21.18
CA GLY A 146 3.55 6.15 -22.28
C GLY A 146 2.95 4.80 -21.85
N LEU A 147 2.56 4.68 -20.59
CA LEU A 147 1.84 3.52 -20.08
C LEU A 147 0.38 3.54 -20.54
N GLU A 148 -0.26 2.38 -20.54
CA GLU A 148 -1.69 2.29 -20.81
C GLU A 148 -2.48 3.01 -19.70
N ALA A 149 -3.47 3.81 -20.08
CA ALA A 149 -4.30 4.52 -19.11
C ALA A 149 -5.02 3.54 -18.17
N GLY A 150 -4.91 3.76 -16.87
CA GLY A 150 -5.46 2.87 -15.84
C GLY A 150 -4.64 1.61 -15.59
N SER A 151 -3.41 1.52 -16.09
CA SER A 151 -2.53 0.36 -15.88
C SER A 151 -1.93 0.30 -14.47
N LEU A 152 -1.75 1.45 -13.83
CA LEU A 152 -1.28 1.52 -12.45
C LEU A 152 -2.44 1.44 -11.47
N SER A 153 -2.36 0.54 -10.52
CA SER A 153 -3.34 0.36 -9.45
C SER A 153 -3.05 1.25 -8.25
N MET A 154 -4.10 1.64 -7.54
CA MET A 154 -4.01 2.40 -6.30
C MET A 154 -4.46 1.54 -5.11
N SER A 155 -3.60 1.39 -4.12
CA SER A 155 -3.92 0.83 -2.80
C SER A 155 -3.97 1.97 -1.79
N VAL A 156 -4.99 2.00 -0.94
CA VAL A 156 -5.22 3.09 0.03
C VAL A 156 -5.23 2.53 1.45
N ILE A 157 -4.54 3.23 2.37
CA ILE A 157 -4.59 2.90 3.79
C ILE A 157 -5.66 3.76 4.46
N VAL A 158 -6.63 3.09 5.08
CA VAL A 158 -7.70 3.70 5.87
C VAL A 158 -7.21 3.83 7.31
N GLU A 159 -6.68 4.99 7.65
CA GLU A 159 -5.97 5.22 8.91
C GLU A 159 -6.33 6.56 9.57
N SER A 160 -7.52 7.07 9.25
CA SER A 160 -8.09 8.26 9.86
C SER A 160 -9.60 8.16 9.96
N GLY A 161 -10.20 8.87 10.91
CA GLY A 161 -11.65 8.95 11.04
C GLY A 161 -12.31 9.55 9.80
N GLU A 162 -11.64 10.48 9.11
CA GLU A 162 -12.12 11.07 7.85
C GLU A 162 -12.15 10.04 6.73
N ALA A 163 -11.07 9.25 6.55
CA ALA A 163 -11.03 8.16 5.57
C ALA A 163 -12.07 7.08 5.88
N GLU A 164 -12.25 6.72 7.15
CA GLU A 164 -13.27 5.75 7.55
C GLU A 164 -14.68 6.23 7.20
N LEU A 165 -15.01 7.51 7.45
CA LEU A 165 -16.30 8.08 7.08
C LEU A 165 -16.52 8.10 5.57
N ALA A 166 -15.47 8.34 4.78
CA ALA A 166 -15.52 8.32 3.32
C ALA A 166 -15.90 6.94 2.73
N LEU A 167 -15.65 5.85 3.45
CA LEU A 167 -16.04 4.50 3.03
C LEU A 167 -17.55 4.35 2.84
N GLY A 168 -18.36 5.13 3.56
CA GLY A 168 -19.83 5.08 3.45
C GLY A 168 -20.34 5.46 2.05
N ASP A 169 -19.69 6.39 1.41
CA ASP A 169 -20.06 6.94 0.10
C ASP A 169 -19.22 6.38 -1.06
N LEU A 170 -18.20 5.57 -0.76
CA LEU A 170 -17.19 5.13 -1.72
C LEU A 170 -17.80 4.50 -2.97
N ARG A 171 -18.79 3.61 -2.82
CA ARG A 171 -19.47 2.99 -3.95
C ARG A 171 -20.16 4.00 -4.87
N GLU A 172 -20.83 4.99 -4.27
CA GLU A 172 -21.50 6.05 -5.04
C GLU A 172 -20.45 6.91 -5.76
N GLU A 173 -19.39 7.27 -5.07
CA GLU A 173 -18.31 8.08 -5.61
C GLU A 173 -17.58 7.37 -6.76
N MET A 174 -17.28 6.09 -6.63
CA MET A 174 -16.69 5.29 -7.71
C MET A 174 -17.62 5.13 -8.91
N GLY A 175 -18.93 5.17 -8.71
CA GLY A 175 -19.92 5.11 -9.78
C GLY A 175 -20.09 6.42 -10.56
N LYS A 176 -19.48 7.53 -10.11
CA LYS A 176 -19.57 8.83 -10.80
C LYS A 176 -18.53 8.93 -11.92
N PRO A 177 -18.95 9.13 -13.18
CA PRO A 177 -18.00 9.25 -14.31
C PRO A 177 -16.96 10.36 -14.14
N SER A 178 -17.25 11.36 -13.29
CA SER A 178 -16.34 12.48 -13.00
C SER A 178 -15.20 12.12 -12.06
N ASN A 179 -15.28 10.98 -11.34
CA ASN A 179 -14.38 10.70 -10.23
C ASN A 179 -13.23 9.77 -10.57
N ASN A 180 -13.25 9.09 -11.68
CA ASN A 180 -12.15 8.29 -12.22
C ASN A 180 -11.37 7.45 -11.15
N LEU A 181 -12.09 6.80 -10.21
CA LEU A 181 -11.50 5.98 -9.16
C LEU A 181 -11.41 4.50 -9.56
N GLU A 182 -11.44 4.19 -10.86
CA GLU A 182 -11.47 2.82 -11.37
C GLU A 182 -10.18 2.05 -11.08
N ARG A 183 -9.07 2.77 -10.83
CA ARG A 183 -7.77 2.17 -10.46
C ARG A 183 -7.65 1.82 -8.97
N LEU A 184 -8.60 2.27 -8.14
CA LEU A 184 -8.64 1.87 -6.73
C LEU A 184 -8.86 0.36 -6.66
N PHE A 185 -7.94 -0.33 -6.01
CA PHE A 185 -7.86 -1.78 -6.05
C PHE A 185 -8.06 -2.39 -4.67
N LEU A 186 -7.41 -1.81 -3.65
CA LEU A 186 -7.28 -2.41 -2.35
C LEU A 186 -7.39 -1.36 -1.25
N LEU A 187 -8.10 -1.72 -0.18
CA LEU A 187 -8.16 -0.95 1.06
C LEU A 187 -7.45 -1.73 2.17
N VAL A 188 -6.58 -1.05 2.87
CA VAL A 188 -5.86 -1.59 4.04
C VAL A 188 -6.27 -0.77 5.26
N ASP A 189 -6.57 -1.37 6.39
CA ASP A 189 -6.74 -0.61 7.63
C ASP A 189 -5.41 -0.35 8.33
N GLY A 190 -5.21 0.90 8.80
CA GLY A 190 -4.01 1.37 9.49
C GLY A 190 -4.30 1.71 10.94
N GLU A 191 -4.33 0.71 11.84
CA GLU A 191 -4.74 0.89 13.25
C GLU A 191 -3.84 1.86 14.03
N VAL A 192 -2.54 1.93 13.69
CA VAL A 192 -1.57 2.78 14.42
C VAL A 192 -1.87 4.25 14.22
N ASP A 193 -1.95 4.69 12.97
CA ASP A 193 -2.20 6.10 12.65
C ASP A 193 -3.66 6.48 12.90
N TYR A 194 -4.60 5.54 12.70
CA TYR A 194 -5.98 5.70 13.13
C TYR A 194 -6.08 5.97 14.63
N THR A 195 -5.30 5.25 15.46
CA THR A 195 -5.24 5.49 16.91
C THR A 195 -4.74 6.90 17.24
N LYS A 196 -3.73 7.38 16.54
CA LYS A 196 -3.20 8.74 16.69
C LYS A 196 -4.24 9.79 16.28
N ASP A 197 -4.88 9.60 15.12
CA ASP A 197 -5.91 10.50 14.60
C ASP A 197 -7.10 10.61 15.56
N MET A 198 -7.59 9.48 16.05
CA MET A 198 -8.67 9.42 17.05
C MET A 198 -8.25 9.89 18.43
N ARG A 199 -6.96 10.24 18.64
CA ARG A 199 -6.39 10.63 19.95
C ARG A 199 -6.70 9.60 21.04
N ALA A 200 -6.79 8.34 20.64
CA ALA A 200 -7.08 7.25 21.56
C ALA A 200 -5.82 6.83 22.31
N MET A 201 -5.96 6.46 23.56
CA MET A 201 -4.86 5.98 24.41
C MET A 201 -5.39 4.96 25.40
N THR A 202 -4.74 3.80 25.45
CA THR A 202 -4.99 2.85 26.53
C THR A 202 -4.18 3.25 27.79
N PRO A 203 -4.64 2.89 28.99
CA PRO A 203 -3.87 3.13 30.23
C PRO A 203 -2.49 2.46 30.25
N THR A 204 -2.30 1.40 29.48
CA THR A 204 -1.05 0.64 29.37
C THR A 204 -0.14 1.17 28.27
N GLY A 205 -0.61 2.06 27.41
CA GLY A 205 0.11 2.55 26.23
C GLY A 205 0.09 1.55 25.05
N GLU A 206 -0.64 0.45 25.17
CA GLU A 206 -0.87 -0.47 24.07
C GLU A 206 -1.88 0.11 23.08
N LEU A 207 -1.83 -0.30 21.82
CA LEU A 207 -2.84 0.09 20.84
C LEU A 207 -4.21 -0.45 21.25
N PRO A 208 -5.26 0.38 21.24
CA PRO A 208 -6.61 -0.13 21.42
C PRO A 208 -7.01 -0.99 20.21
N PRO A 209 -7.79 -2.06 20.41
CA PRO A 209 -8.32 -2.81 19.29
C PRO A 209 -9.39 -1.96 18.57
N TRP A 210 -9.36 -1.99 17.23
CA TRP A 210 -10.30 -1.28 16.36
C TRP A 210 -11.12 -2.24 15.49
N PRO A 211 -11.96 -3.12 16.09
CA PRO A 211 -12.78 -4.06 15.31
C PRO A 211 -13.78 -3.33 14.40
N GLU A 212 -14.17 -2.12 14.75
CA GLU A 212 -15.06 -1.26 13.97
C GLU A 212 -14.37 -0.79 12.68
N LEU A 213 -13.13 -0.34 12.76
CA LEU A 213 -12.34 0.08 11.60
C LEU A 213 -12.24 -1.06 10.59
N ARG A 214 -11.81 -2.25 11.04
CA ARG A 214 -11.73 -3.45 10.18
C ARG A 214 -13.07 -3.80 9.55
N HIS A 215 -14.15 -3.76 10.34
CA HIS A 215 -15.48 -4.03 9.82
C HIS A 215 -15.92 -3.01 8.77
N ASN A 216 -15.67 -1.73 9.01
CA ASN A 216 -16.05 -0.66 8.10
C ASN A 216 -15.21 -0.70 6.82
N THR A 217 -13.90 -0.96 6.92
CA THR A 217 -13.02 -1.15 5.76
C THR A 217 -13.47 -2.33 4.90
N SER A 218 -13.72 -3.49 5.51
CA SER A 218 -14.24 -4.67 4.80
C SER A 218 -15.60 -4.40 4.14
N ARG A 219 -16.51 -3.74 4.83
CA ARG A 219 -17.84 -3.40 4.30
C ARG A 219 -17.75 -2.41 3.15
N GLY A 220 -16.93 -1.35 3.29
CA GLY A 220 -16.71 -0.35 2.23
C GLY A 220 -16.10 -0.98 1.00
N ALA A 221 -15.05 -1.79 1.17
CA ALA A 221 -14.42 -2.52 0.09
C ALA A 221 -15.41 -3.45 -0.63
N SER A 222 -16.14 -4.27 0.11
CA SER A 222 -17.14 -5.18 -0.45
C SER A 222 -18.24 -4.44 -1.23
N ALA A 223 -18.74 -3.32 -0.71
CA ALA A 223 -19.76 -2.51 -1.37
C ALA A 223 -19.25 -1.90 -2.69
N ALA A 224 -17.97 -1.56 -2.75
CA ALA A 224 -17.32 -0.95 -3.89
C ALA A 224 -16.70 -1.97 -4.88
N GLY A 225 -16.71 -3.27 -4.54
CA GLY A 225 -16.07 -4.31 -5.36
C GLY A 225 -14.55 -4.35 -5.23
N LEU A 226 -14.01 -3.88 -4.10
CA LEU A 226 -12.58 -3.82 -3.80
C LEU A 226 -12.17 -4.95 -2.86
N ILE A 227 -10.86 -5.11 -2.66
CA ILE A 227 -10.27 -6.03 -1.71
C ILE A 227 -9.98 -5.28 -0.41
N ALA A 228 -10.33 -5.89 0.75
CA ALA A 228 -9.91 -5.43 2.06
C ALA A 228 -8.81 -6.32 2.63
N VAL A 229 -7.76 -5.68 3.14
CA VAL A 229 -6.62 -6.30 3.81
C VAL A 229 -6.48 -5.70 5.20
N ASP A 230 -6.31 -6.54 6.22
CA ASP A 230 -6.06 -6.10 7.59
C ASP A 230 -4.66 -5.47 7.70
N GLY A 231 -4.52 -4.53 8.60
CA GLY A 231 -3.26 -3.86 8.91
C GLY A 231 -2.18 -4.78 9.50
N PRO A 232 -0.99 -4.24 9.76
CA PRO A 232 0.13 -5.04 10.21
C PRO A 232 -0.12 -5.69 11.59
N TYR A 233 0.32 -6.93 11.74
CA TYR A 233 0.41 -7.60 13.03
C TYR A 233 1.82 -7.39 13.61
N ASP A 234 1.92 -6.58 14.66
CA ASP A 234 3.20 -6.05 15.15
C ASP A 234 4.04 -7.08 15.88
N ASP A 235 3.43 -8.07 16.57
CA ASP A 235 4.19 -9.11 17.24
C ASP A 235 4.61 -10.22 16.27
N ILE A 236 5.69 -9.96 15.53
CA ILE A 236 6.25 -10.88 14.54
C ILE A 236 6.67 -12.25 15.10
N ARG A 237 6.69 -12.43 16.43
CA ARG A 237 7.05 -13.69 17.08
C ARG A 237 5.83 -14.48 17.52
N ASP A 238 4.68 -13.84 17.62
CA ASP A 238 3.42 -14.49 18.01
C ASP A 238 2.70 -15.07 16.79
N VAL A 239 3.19 -16.20 16.31
CA VAL A 239 2.63 -16.91 15.16
C VAL A 239 1.19 -17.38 15.41
N GLU A 240 0.84 -17.72 16.65
CA GLU A 240 -0.50 -18.22 16.98
C GLU A 240 -1.51 -17.07 16.97
N GLY A 241 -1.19 -15.95 17.61
CA GLY A 241 -2.03 -14.74 17.56
C GLY A 241 -2.21 -14.23 16.13
N TYR A 242 -1.16 -14.28 15.30
CA TYR A 242 -1.27 -13.97 13.87
C TYR A 242 -2.31 -14.87 13.16
N ARG A 243 -2.29 -16.18 13.41
CA ARG A 243 -3.26 -17.14 12.84
C ARG A 243 -4.67 -16.91 13.33
N GLU A 244 -4.82 -16.62 14.63
CA GLU A 244 -6.13 -16.29 15.21
C GLU A 244 -6.70 -15.03 14.55
N ARG A 245 -5.89 -13.97 14.41
CA ARG A 245 -6.28 -12.73 13.73
C ARG A 245 -6.67 -12.98 12.27
N MET A 246 -5.90 -13.79 11.53
CA MET A 246 -6.27 -14.16 10.16
C MET A 246 -7.61 -14.88 10.08
N THR A 247 -7.88 -15.79 11.02
CA THR A 247 -9.14 -16.52 11.06
C THR A 247 -10.33 -15.62 11.34
N GLU A 248 -10.17 -14.67 12.27
CA GLU A 248 -11.18 -13.65 12.56
C GLU A 248 -11.45 -12.74 11.36
N ASN A 249 -10.39 -12.33 10.67
CA ASN A 249 -10.46 -11.46 9.50
C ASN A 249 -11.22 -12.11 8.35
N GLN A 250 -10.97 -13.38 8.07
CA GLN A 250 -11.71 -14.12 7.06
C GLN A 250 -13.23 -14.18 7.40
N ALA A 251 -13.56 -14.37 8.68
CA ALA A 251 -14.95 -14.36 9.12
C ALA A 251 -15.63 -12.99 8.99
N LYS A 252 -14.84 -11.91 8.89
CA LYS A 252 -15.30 -10.52 8.71
C LYS A 252 -15.25 -10.04 7.26
N GLY A 253 -14.77 -10.87 6.32
CA GLY A 253 -14.68 -10.55 4.90
C GLY A 253 -13.40 -9.81 4.50
N MET A 254 -12.40 -9.75 5.37
CA MET A 254 -11.05 -9.31 5.00
C MET A 254 -10.31 -10.48 4.34
N LEU A 255 -9.79 -10.26 3.14
CA LEU A 255 -9.20 -11.34 2.34
C LEU A 255 -7.75 -11.63 2.71
N GLY A 256 -7.05 -10.67 3.26
CA GLY A 256 -5.64 -10.78 3.59
C GLY A 256 -5.24 -10.01 4.84
N ILE A 257 -3.96 -10.04 5.11
CA ILE A 257 -3.31 -9.33 6.23
C ILE A 257 -1.97 -8.77 5.77
N TRP A 258 -1.62 -7.61 6.33
CA TRP A 258 -0.31 -7.01 6.15
C TRP A 258 0.73 -7.75 6.99
N SER A 259 1.75 -8.27 6.34
CA SER A 259 2.86 -8.98 6.98
C SER A 259 4.11 -8.10 7.04
N LEU A 260 4.81 -8.15 8.18
CA LEU A 260 6.10 -7.49 8.39
C LEU A 260 7.28 -8.45 8.21
N THR A 261 7.00 -9.75 8.05
CA THR A 261 7.99 -10.81 7.81
C THR A 261 7.46 -11.77 6.75
N PRO A 262 8.34 -12.36 5.92
CA PRO A 262 7.96 -13.37 4.94
C PRO A 262 7.39 -14.64 5.56
#